data_06dc92e508a9ca7b785528301b30c102
#
_entry.id   06dc92e508a9ca7b785528301b30c102
#
_cell.length_a   1.000
_cell.length_b   1.000
_cell.length_c   1.000
_cell.angle_alpha   90.00
_cell.angle_beta   90.00
_cell.angle_gamma   90.00
#
_symmetry.space_group_name_H-M   'P 1'
#
loop_
_entity.id
_entity.type
_entity.pdbx_description
1 polymer ?
#
loop_
_entity_poly.entity_id
_entity_poly.type
_entity_poly.pdbx_seq_one_letter_code
_entity_poly.pdbx_strand_id
1 'polypeptide(L)'
;MKSGGLVADDLILRLISNEFYTRGWLAKNGPPNVMTLSSEATALEHSFNSNAGVESFINAPFLDGHRPSDSSNDPSASFILDGFPRTASQAGPLDKLIPINLVVSLKTPVSVILERILGRWVHEPSGRVYNTSFNAPKIHGMDDITGEPLIQRPDDSEEVYRARYKKFQETSEPVLNHYAQKGVLVEIEGMSSDEISPKLFAEFERRFV
;
A
#
# COMPACT_ATOMS: atom_id res chain seq x y z
N MET A 1 -1.79 5.99 -16.74
CA MET A 1 -2.09 6.44 -15.35
C MET A 1 -2.13 7.97 -15.18
N LYS A 2 -2.34 8.73 -16.24
CA LYS A 2 -2.47 10.21 -16.14
C LYS A 2 -3.83 10.68 -15.61
N SER A 3 -4.77 9.76 -15.34
CA SER A 3 -6.16 10.07 -14.90
C SER A 3 -6.46 9.73 -13.44
N GLY A 4 -5.45 9.42 -12.60
CA GLY A 4 -5.66 9.11 -11.18
C GLY A 4 -6.46 7.82 -10.90
N GLY A 5 -6.67 6.98 -11.92
CA GLY A 5 -7.33 5.69 -11.76
C GLY A 5 -6.50 4.73 -10.90
N LEU A 6 -7.15 3.99 -10.01
CA LEU A 6 -6.51 2.92 -9.24
C LEU A 6 -6.07 1.81 -10.20
N VAL A 7 -4.92 1.21 -9.92
CA VAL A 7 -4.48 -0.02 -10.60
C VAL A 7 -5.47 -1.13 -10.26
N ALA A 8 -5.75 -2.02 -11.20
CA ALA A 8 -6.66 -3.14 -10.96
C ALA A 8 -6.16 -4.02 -9.79
N ASP A 9 -7.07 -4.43 -8.92
CA ASP A 9 -6.76 -5.13 -7.67
C ASP A 9 -6.02 -6.45 -7.92
N ASP A 10 -6.39 -7.16 -8.97
CA ASP A 10 -5.75 -8.40 -9.39
C ASP A 10 -4.29 -8.22 -9.81
N LEU A 11 -3.97 -7.11 -10.48
CA LEU A 11 -2.60 -6.81 -10.89
C LEU A 11 -1.70 -6.54 -9.68
N ILE A 12 -2.19 -5.79 -8.70
CA ILE A 12 -1.43 -5.52 -7.47
C ILE A 12 -1.19 -6.83 -6.72
N LEU A 13 -2.21 -7.66 -6.57
CA LEU A 13 -2.09 -8.94 -5.87
C LEU A 13 -1.10 -9.88 -6.57
N ARG A 14 -1.11 -9.92 -7.89
CA ARG A 14 -0.13 -10.69 -8.68
C ARG A 14 1.29 -10.20 -8.50
N LEU A 15 1.51 -8.88 -8.47
CA LEU A 15 2.84 -8.31 -8.23
C LEU A 15 3.35 -8.69 -6.85
N ILE A 16 2.51 -8.58 -5.81
CA ILE A 16 2.85 -8.99 -4.44
C ILE A 16 3.16 -10.48 -4.39
N SER A 17 2.29 -11.32 -4.97
CA SER A 17 2.49 -12.77 -5.03
C SER A 17 3.81 -13.13 -5.70
N ASN A 18 4.08 -12.53 -6.87
CA ASN A 18 5.31 -12.78 -7.60
C ASN A 18 6.56 -12.41 -6.80
N GLU A 19 6.54 -11.29 -6.08
CA GLU A 19 7.63 -10.88 -5.21
C GLU A 19 7.87 -11.91 -4.10
N PHE A 20 6.81 -12.42 -3.47
CA PHE A 20 6.92 -13.43 -2.42
C PHE A 20 7.45 -14.77 -2.93
N TYR A 21 7.04 -15.18 -4.14
CA TYR A 21 7.62 -16.38 -4.80
C TYR A 21 9.09 -16.18 -5.17
N THR A 22 9.44 -15.00 -5.68
CA THR A 22 10.82 -14.69 -6.04
C THR A 22 11.75 -14.71 -4.83
N ARG A 23 11.24 -14.28 -3.68
CA ARG A 23 11.97 -14.32 -2.41
C ARG A 23 11.95 -15.70 -1.72
N GLY A 24 11.19 -16.65 -2.24
CA GLY A 24 11.03 -17.97 -1.61
C GLY A 24 10.16 -17.96 -0.34
N TRP A 25 9.39 -16.90 -0.13
CA TRP A 25 8.49 -16.79 1.03
C TRP A 25 7.18 -17.56 0.84
N LEU A 26 6.84 -17.89 -0.39
CA LEU A 26 5.77 -18.80 -0.76
C LEU A 26 6.34 -20.00 -1.52
N ALA A 27 5.66 -21.15 -1.42
CA ALA A 27 6.08 -22.38 -2.07
C ALA A 27 6.17 -22.27 -3.60
N LYS A 28 7.12 -23.00 -4.21
CA LYS A 28 7.40 -22.95 -5.65
C LYS A 28 6.28 -23.47 -6.56
N ASN A 29 5.23 -24.08 -6.01
CA ASN A 29 4.08 -24.58 -6.77
C ASN A 29 3.01 -23.51 -7.06
N GLY A 30 3.38 -22.24 -6.90
CA GLY A 30 2.54 -21.09 -7.14
C GLY A 30 2.36 -20.71 -8.61
N PRO A 31 1.58 -19.65 -8.88
CA PRO A 31 1.29 -19.21 -10.24
C PRO A 31 2.58 -18.85 -10.99
N PRO A 32 2.59 -19.00 -12.33
CA PRO A 32 3.76 -18.67 -13.13
C PRO A 32 4.16 -17.21 -12.96
N ASN A 33 5.47 -16.97 -12.98
CA ASN A 33 6.05 -15.63 -12.89
C ASN A 33 5.42 -14.71 -13.95
N VAL A 34 5.18 -13.44 -13.62
CA VAL A 34 4.63 -12.42 -14.54
C VAL A 34 5.47 -12.30 -15.81
N MET A 35 6.78 -12.57 -15.75
CA MET A 35 7.67 -12.60 -16.91
C MET A 35 7.40 -13.78 -17.86
N THR A 36 6.93 -14.92 -17.37
CA THR A 36 6.54 -16.06 -18.21
C THR A 36 5.20 -15.83 -18.90
N LEU A 37 4.31 -15.04 -18.31
CA LEU A 37 3.04 -14.66 -18.94
C LEU A 37 3.24 -13.75 -20.16
N SER A 38 4.30 -12.95 -20.20
CA SER A 38 4.59 -12.10 -21.37
C SER A 38 5.10 -12.90 -22.59
N SER A 39 5.68 -14.09 -22.39
CA SER A 39 6.11 -14.96 -23.49
C SER A 39 4.98 -15.89 -24.01
N GLU A 40 3.96 -16.15 -23.18
CA GLU A 40 2.79 -16.93 -23.58
C GLU A 40 1.63 -16.05 -24.08
N ALA A 41 1.62 -14.75 -23.78
CA ALA A 41 0.61 -13.81 -24.24
C ALA A 41 0.56 -13.69 -25.76
N THR A 42 1.69 -13.91 -26.48
CA THR A 42 1.73 -13.96 -27.95
C THR A 42 1.00 -15.18 -28.53
N ALA A 43 0.77 -16.23 -27.75
CA ALA A 43 0.04 -17.41 -28.20
C ALA A 43 -1.47 -17.34 -27.93
N LEU A 44 -1.93 -16.41 -27.08
CA LEU A 44 -3.33 -16.31 -26.64
C LEU A 44 -4.10 -15.13 -27.25
N GLU A 45 -3.48 -14.32 -28.12
CA GLU A 45 -4.16 -13.19 -28.79
C GLU A 45 -5.32 -13.61 -29.72
N HIS A 46 -5.48 -14.89 -29.99
CA HIS A 46 -6.60 -15.39 -30.81
C HIS A 46 -7.84 -15.85 -30.02
N SER A 47 -7.86 -15.74 -28.70
CA SER A 47 -8.99 -16.25 -27.89
C SER A 47 -9.69 -15.20 -27.00
N PHE A 48 -9.29 -13.94 -27.05
CA PHE A 48 -9.96 -12.89 -26.24
C PHE A 48 -11.08 -12.18 -26.99
N ASN A 49 -12.10 -12.93 -27.34
CA ASN A 49 -13.37 -12.35 -27.74
C ASN A 49 -14.52 -12.99 -26.96
N SER A 50 -14.61 -12.68 -25.69
CA SER A 50 -15.86 -12.77 -24.91
C SER A 50 -15.66 -12.22 -23.50
N ASN A 51 -16.63 -11.47 -23.04
CA ASN A 51 -16.91 -10.87 -21.73
C ASN A 51 -16.75 -11.83 -20.52
N ALA A 52 -15.68 -12.59 -20.41
CA ALA A 52 -15.33 -13.31 -19.19
C ALA A 52 -14.62 -12.33 -18.25
N GLY A 53 -15.44 -11.65 -17.47
CA GLY A 53 -15.00 -10.65 -16.53
C GLY A 53 -14.00 -11.19 -15.52
N VAL A 54 -13.45 -10.25 -14.77
CA VAL A 54 -12.48 -10.35 -13.64
C VAL A 54 -12.71 -11.58 -12.73
N GLU A 55 -13.92 -12.12 -12.65
CA GLU A 55 -14.28 -13.30 -11.88
C GLU A 55 -13.56 -14.60 -12.31
N SER A 56 -13.14 -14.70 -13.57
CA SER A 56 -12.39 -15.87 -14.06
C SER A 56 -10.97 -15.97 -13.51
N PHE A 57 -10.37 -14.83 -13.11
CA PHE A 57 -9.04 -14.82 -12.52
C PHE A 57 -9.04 -14.92 -11.00
N ILE A 58 -10.12 -14.48 -10.35
CA ILE A 58 -10.32 -14.62 -8.90
C ILE A 58 -10.64 -16.09 -8.56
N ASN A 59 -11.31 -16.79 -9.46
CA ASN A 59 -11.62 -18.22 -9.35
C ASN A 59 -10.56 -19.13 -10.00
N ALA A 60 -9.39 -18.59 -10.35
CA ALA A 60 -8.30 -19.43 -10.82
C ALA A 60 -7.90 -20.44 -9.73
N PRO A 61 -7.72 -21.73 -10.06
CA PRO A 61 -7.49 -22.80 -9.08
C PRO A 61 -6.30 -22.56 -8.13
N PHE A 62 -5.41 -21.64 -8.49
CA PHE A 62 -4.23 -21.34 -7.69
C PHE A 62 -4.47 -20.41 -6.48
N LEU A 63 -5.59 -19.67 -6.45
CA LEU A 63 -5.95 -18.89 -5.25
C LEU A 63 -6.69 -19.74 -4.21
N ASP A 64 -7.34 -20.80 -4.65
CA ASP A 64 -8.13 -21.69 -3.78
C ASP A 64 -7.25 -22.77 -3.09
N GLY A 65 -6.03 -23.00 -3.60
CA GLY A 65 -5.09 -24.01 -3.09
C GLY A 65 -4.04 -23.52 -2.10
N HIS A 66 -3.90 -22.20 -1.90
CA HIS A 66 -2.89 -21.66 -1.01
C HIS A 66 -3.39 -21.65 0.43
N ARG A 67 -2.99 -22.68 1.16
CA ARG A 67 -3.16 -22.71 2.62
C ARG A 67 -2.09 -21.83 3.26
N PRO A 68 -2.36 -21.21 4.43
CA PRO A 68 -1.35 -20.50 5.22
C PRO A 68 -0.10 -21.34 5.55
N SER A 69 -0.22 -22.69 5.44
CA SER A 69 0.87 -23.65 5.64
C SER A 69 1.96 -23.62 4.56
N ASP A 70 1.73 -22.97 3.41
CA ASP A 70 2.70 -22.88 2.32
C ASP A 70 3.61 -21.65 2.44
N SER A 71 3.41 -20.82 3.46
CA SER A 71 4.27 -19.69 3.77
C SER A 71 5.55 -20.11 4.48
N SER A 72 6.65 -19.39 4.19
CA SER A 72 7.94 -19.64 4.85
C SER A 72 7.88 -19.31 6.34
N ASN A 73 8.46 -20.19 7.17
CA ASN A 73 8.71 -19.94 8.59
C ASN A 73 10.10 -19.32 8.84
N ASP A 74 10.83 -18.92 7.79
CA ASP A 74 12.11 -18.25 7.93
C ASP A 74 11.90 -16.84 8.56
N PRO A 75 12.59 -16.52 9.67
CA PRO A 75 12.50 -15.20 10.29
C PRO A 75 12.85 -14.04 9.34
N SER A 76 13.65 -14.30 8.30
CA SER A 76 13.97 -13.31 7.25
C SER A 76 12.79 -13.04 6.31
N ALA A 77 11.76 -13.88 6.30
CA ALA A 77 10.55 -13.72 5.51
C ALA A 77 9.61 -12.68 6.16
N SER A 78 10.12 -11.48 6.40
CA SER A 78 9.36 -10.36 6.99
C SER A 78 9.13 -9.26 5.96
N PHE A 79 7.93 -8.69 5.94
CA PHE A 79 7.57 -7.62 5.02
C PHE A 79 6.60 -6.62 5.66
N ILE A 80 6.57 -5.44 5.10
CA ILE A 80 5.58 -4.40 5.39
C ILE A 80 4.89 -4.03 4.09
N LEU A 81 3.55 -4.05 4.09
CA LEU A 81 2.73 -3.53 3.00
C LEU A 81 2.25 -2.13 3.39
N ASP A 82 2.62 -1.14 2.60
CA ASP A 82 2.14 0.23 2.74
C ASP A 82 1.19 0.57 1.60
N GLY A 83 -0.02 1.02 1.96
CA GLY A 83 -1.05 1.40 1.00
C GLY A 83 -1.76 0.22 0.31
N PHE A 84 -1.63 -1.01 0.82
CA PHE A 84 -2.38 -2.18 0.39
C PHE A 84 -2.55 -3.14 1.58
N PRO A 85 -3.76 -3.73 1.79
CA PRO A 85 -5.02 -3.51 1.07
C PRO A 85 -5.67 -2.16 1.42
N ARG A 86 -6.46 -1.59 0.49
CA ARG A 86 -7.24 -0.36 0.67
C ARG A 86 -8.74 -0.59 0.71
N THR A 87 -9.18 -1.79 0.35
CA THR A 87 -10.58 -2.21 0.32
C THR A 87 -10.75 -3.60 0.92
N ALA A 88 -11.94 -3.91 1.40
CA ALA A 88 -12.24 -5.25 1.90
C ALA A 88 -12.13 -6.32 0.81
N SER A 89 -12.41 -5.97 -0.46
CA SER A 89 -12.23 -6.86 -1.60
C SER A 89 -10.78 -7.24 -1.86
N GLN A 90 -9.83 -6.39 -1.46
CA GLN A 90 -8.39 -6.67 -1.53
C GLN A 90 -7.89 -7.47 -0.32
N ALA A 91 -8.48 -7.22 0.87
CA ALA A 91 -8.06 -7.87 2.11
C ALA A 91 -8.31 -9.38 2.11
N GLY A 92 -9.48 -9.82 1.67
CA GLY A 92 -9.84 -11.24 1.64
C GLY A 92 -8.90 -12.10 0.79
N PRO A 93 -8.62 -11.75 -0.47
CA PRO A 93 -7.62 -12.44 -1.30
C PRO A 93 -6.20 -12.39 -0.72
N LEU A 94 -5.77 -11.25 -0.14
CA LEU A 94 -4.46 -11.15 0.50
C LEU A 94 -4.32 -12.13 1.66
N ASP A 95 -5.32 -12.25 2.50
CA ASP A 95 -5.34 -13.16 3.64
C ASP A 95 -5.32 -14.64 3.26
N LYS A 96 -5.84 -14.97 2.08
CA LYS A 96 -5.73 -16.33 1.53
C LYS A 96 -4.32 -16.62 1.03
N LEU A 97 -3.59 -15.58 0.60
CA LEU A 97 -2.25 -15.69 0.04
C LEU A 97 -1.19 -15.82 1.15
N ILE A 98 -1.28 -14.97 2.17
CA ILE A 98 -0.30 -14.88 3.26
C ILE A 98 -0.98 -14.55 4.60
N PRO A 99 -0.46 -15.05 5.74
CA PRO A 99 -0.93 -14.64 7.05
C PRO A 99 -0.50 -13.21 7.35
N ILE A 100 -1.45 -12.34 7.70
CA ILE A 100 -1.18 -11.00 8.20
C ILE A 100 -1.16 -11.04 9.72
N ASN A 101 -0.01 -10.76 10.32
CA ASN A 101 0.20 -10.88 11.77
C ASN A 101 -0.06 -9.58 12.52
N LEU A 102 0.07 -8.44 11.83
CA LEU A 102 -0.15 -7.12 12.40
C LEU A 102 -0.66 -6.15 11.33
N VAL A 103 -1.67 -5.41 11.66
CA VAL A 103 -2.16 -4.25 10.90
C VAL A 103 -2.10 -3.03 11.81
N VAL A 104 -1.42 -1.99 11.36
CA VAL A 104 -1.31 -0.74 12.10
C VAL A 104 -2.15 0.33 11.42
N SER A 105 -3.11 0.88 12.16
CA SER A 105 -3.88 2.05 11.76
C SER A 105 -3.32 3.28 12.47
N LEU A 106 -2.71 4.18 11.70
CA LEU A 106 -2.19 5.44 12.23
C LEU A 106 -3.30 6.48 12.26
N LYS A 107 -3.58 7.03 13.43
CA LYS A 107 -4.58 8.08 13.63
C LYS A 107 -3.92 9.41 13.92
N THR A 108 -4.07 10.35 13.02
CA THR A 108 -3.64 11.75 13.18
C THR A 108 -4.83 12.67 12.91
N PRO A 109 -5.05 13.72 13.71
CA PRO A 109 -6.13 14.67 13.47
C PRO A 109 -6.07 15.27 12.06
N VAL A 110 -7.25 15.43 11.44
CA VAL A 110 -7.38 15.97 10.07
C VAL A 110 -6.74 17.35 9.94
N SER A 111 -6.84 18.20 10.99
CA SER A 111 -6.22 19.52 11.02
C SER A 111 -4.70 19.46 10.83
N VAL A 112 -4.02 18.52 11.51
CA VAL A 112 -2.58 18.33 11.40
C VAL A 112 -2.19 17.82 10.00
N ILE A 113 -2.98 16.93 9.44
CA ILE A 113 -2.72 16.42 8.09
C ILE A 113 -2.94 17.52 7.05
N LEU A 114 -3.99 18.32 7.20
CA LEU A 114 -4.24 19.48 6.33
C LEU A 114 -3.09 20.48 6.36
N GLU A 115 -2.62 20.87 7.56
CA GLU A 115 -1.47 21.76 7.72
C GLU A 115 -0.24 21.23 6.99
N ARG A 116 0.04 19.92 7.12
CA ARG A 116 1.16 19.27 6.43
C ARG A 116 1.02 19.29 4.91
N ILE A 117 -0.18 19.07 4.38
CA ILE A 117 -0.43 19.05 2.94
C ILE A 117 -0.31 20.47 2.36
N LEU A 118 -0.94 21.45 3.00
CA LEU A 118 -0.89 22.84 2.58
C LEU A 118 0.50 23.45 2.70
N GLY A 119 1.29 23.01 3.69
CA GLY A 119 2.66 23.43 3.89
C GLY A 119 3.70 22.67 3.05
N ARG A 120 3.29 21.71 2.22
CA ARG A 120 4.21 20.88 1.43
C ARG A 120 4.73 21.61 0.20
N TRP A 121 6.05 21.52 -0.01
CA TRP A 121 6.74 21.99 -1.20
C TRP A 121 7.63 20.87 -1.73
N VAL A 122 7.81 20.80 -3.04
CA VAL A 122 8.53 19.71 -3.70
C VAL A 122 9.51 20.27 -4.71
N HIS A 123 10.71 19.75 -4.70
CA HIS A 123 11.66 19.93 -5.79
C HIS A 123 11.43 18.82 -6.81
N GLU A 124 10.76 19.13 -7.91
CA GLU A 124 10.27 18.14 -8.87
C GLU A 124 11.37 17.24 -9.44
N PRO A 125 12.56 17.77 -9.87
CA PRO A 125 13.60 16.95 -10.48
C PRO A 125 14.17 15.89 -9.55
N SER A 126 14.29 16.18 -8.24
CA SER A 126 14.89 15.24 -7.27
C SER A 126 13.88 14.52 -6.40
N GLY A 127 12.62 14.98 -6.39
CA GLY A 127 11.60 14.45 -5.49
C GLY A 127 11.76 14.86 -4.02
N ARG A 128 12.72 15.74 -3.66
CA ARG A 128 12.87 16.22 -2.28
C ARG A 128 11.63 16.99 -1.84
N VAL A 129 11.24 16.76 -0.59
CA VAL A 129 10.04 17.34 0.00
C VAL A 129 10.42 18.22 1.17
N TYR A 130 9.88 19.41 1.19
CA TYR A 130 9.95 20.37 2.27
C TYR A 130 8.57 20.62 2.86
N ASN A 131 8.55 21.16 4.08
CA ASN A 131 7.31 21.58 4.72
C ASN A 131 7.54 22.83 5.54
N THR A 132 6.64 23.79 5.41
CA THR A 132 6.80 25.09 6.09
C THR A 132 6.75 25.00 7.61
N SER A 133 6.14 23.96 8.19
CA SER A 133 5.97 23.83 9.65
C SER A 133 7.09 23.04 10.35
N PHE A 134 7.69 22.01 9.70
CA PHE A 134 8.65 21.13 10.40
C PHE A 134 9.91 20.80 9.60
N ASN A 135 9.99 21.12 8.32
CA ASN A 135 11.15 20.89 7.45
C ASN A 135 11.23 22.02 6.41
N ALA A 136 11.30 23.25 6.88
CA ALA A 136 11.34 24.41 6.00
C ALA A 136 12.67 24.47 5.23
N PRO A 137 12.65 24.88 3.95
CA PRO A 137 13.88 25.13 3.21
C PRO A 137 14.62 26.33 3.82
N LYS A 138 15.95 26.35 3.71
CA LYS A 138 16.80 27.44 4.21
C LYS A 138 16.43 28.79 3.56
N ILE A 139 16.11 28.74 2.28
CA ILE A 139 15.61 29.89 1.52
C ILE A 139 14.21 29.57 1.08
N HIS A 140 13.26 30.38 1.46
CA HIS A 140 11.85 30.16 1.14
C HIS A 140 11.63 29.98 -0.37
N GLY A 141 10.98 28.88 -0.74
CA GLY A 141 10.67 28.53 -2.13
C GLY A 141 11.83 27.98 -2.96
N MET A 142 13.00 27.69 -2.33
CA MET A 142 14.16 27.14 -3.03
C MET A 142 14.64 25.82 -2.41
N ASP A 143 15.14 24.94 -3.27
CA ASP A 143 15.75 23.68 -2.85
C ASP A 143 17.13 23.92 -2.19
N ASP A 144 17.36 23.31 -1.04
CA ASP A 144 18.58 23.53 -0.23
C ASP A 144 19.87 23.04 -0.88
N ILE A 145 19.76 22.15 -1.86
CA ILE A 145 20.92 21.51 -2.50
C ILE A 145 21.22 22.14 -3.87
N THR A 146 20.20 22.35 -4.68
CA THR A 146 20.37 22.84 -6.05
C THR A 146 20.13 24.34 -6.17
N GLY A 147 19.41 24.95 -5.23
CA GLY A 147 18.96 26.34 -5.31
C GLY A 147 17.87 26.57 -6.37
N GLU A 148 17.27 25.50 -6.88
CA GLU A 148 16.16 25.57 -7.85
C GLU A 148 14.83 25.82 -7.14
N PRO A 149 13.84 26.39 -7.85
CA PRO A 149 12.54 26.71 -7.24
C PRO A 149 11.79 25.45 -6.81
N LEU A 150 11.11 25.53 -5.67
CA LEU A 150 10.16 24.56 -5.19
C LEU A 150 8.77 24.85 -5.73
N ILE A 151 7.99 23.80 -5.94
CA ILE A 151 6.60 23.89 -6.37
C ILE A 151 5.66 23.21 -5.37
N GLN A 152 4.44 23.64 -5.33
CA GLN A 152 3.35 22.88 -4.69
C GLN A 152 2.73 21.93 -5.70
N ARG A 153 2.34 20.75 -5.26
CA ARG A 153 1.64 19.81 -6.14
C ARG A 153 0.23 20.35 -6.47
N PRO A 154 -0.26 20.15 -7.68
CA PRO A 154 -1.61 20.61 -8.07
C PRO A 154 -2.74 20.03 -7.21
N ASP A 155 -2.47 18.88 -6.57
CA ASP A 155 -3.42 18.16 -5.72
C ASP A 155 -3.26 18.46 -4.21
N ASP A 156 -2.35 19.37 -3.83
CA ASP A 156 -2.13 19.82 -2.45
C ASP A 156 -3.10 20.98 -2.09
N SER A 157 -4.39 20.75 -2.24
CA SER A 157 -5.44 21.69 -1.82
C SER A 157 -6.34 21.07 -0.75
N GLU A 158 -6.93 21.90 0.08
CA GLU A 158 -7.86 21.47 1.12
C GLU A 158 -9.06 20.71 0.53
N GLU A 159 -9.61 21.19 -0.57
CA GLU A 159 -10.76 20.60 -1.23
C GLU A 159 -10.45 19.18 -1.73
N VAL A 160 -9.35 19.01 -2.45
CA VAL A 160 -8.91 17.69 -2.96
C VAL A 160 -8.61 16.74 -1.79
N TYR A 161 -7.97 17.24 -0.73
CA TYR A 161 -7.71 16.42 0.43
C TYR A 161 -8.99 15.96 1.14
N ARG A 162 -9.96 16.86 1.37
CA ARG A 162 -11.23 16.50 2.01
C ARG A 162 -11.99 15.44 1.21
N ALA A 163 -12.00 15.55 -0.11
CA ALA A 163 -12.62 14.55 -0.99
C ALA A 163 -11.90 13.18 -0.88
N ARG A 164 -10.55 13.18 -0.86
CA ARG A 164 -9.75 11.96 -0.66
C ARG A 164 -9.96 11.35 0.73
N TYR A 165 -10.01 12.18 1.77
CA TYR A 165 -10.21 11.72 3.13
C TYR A 165 -11.59 11.06 3.32
N LYS A 166 -12.65 11.65 2.74
CA LYS A 166 -13.97 11.04 2.74
C LYS A 166 -13.96 9.67 2.07
N LYS A 167 -13.36 9.58 0.88
CA LYS A 167 -13.23 8.30 0.17
C LYS A 167 -12.40 7.28 0.97
N PHE A 168 -11.31 7.73 1.62
CA PHE A 168 -10.50 6.88 2.50
C PHE A 168 -11.34 6.33 3.66
N GLN A 169 -12.13 7.14 4.34
CA GLN A 169 -13.01 6.67 5.41
C GLN A 169 -13.98 5.60 4.90
N GLU A 170 -14.66 5.84 3.78
CA GLU A 170 -15.61 4.91 3.19
C GLU A 170 -14.99 3.56 2.80
N THR A 171 -13.76 3.58 2.30
CA THR A 171 -13.07 2.35 1.82
C THR A 171 -12.27 1.65 2.90
N SER A 172 -11.72 2.38 3.86
CA SER A 172 -10.82 1.82 4.88
C SER A 172 -11.55 1.28 6.09
N GLU A 173 -12.72 1.81 6.45
CA GLU A 173 -13.49 1.30 7.57
C GLU A 173 -13.82 -0.20 7.44
N PRO A 174 -14.26 -0.72 6.29
CA PRO A 174 -14.45 -2.16 6.10
C PRO A 174 -13.17 -2.98 6.24
N VAL A 175 -12.01 -2.43 5.82
CA VAL A 175 -10.70 -3.09 5.98
C VAL A 175 -10.29 -3.16 7.46
N LEU A 176 -10.44 -2.05 8.18
CA LEU A 176 -10.14 -1.99 9.61
C LEU A 176 -11.02 -2.95 10.39
N ASN A 177 -12.32 -3.00 10.09
CA ASN A 177 -13.25 -3.95 10.71
C ASN A 177 -12.88 -5.40 10.43
N HIS A 178 -12.46 -5.72 9.20
CA HIS A 178 -12.00 -7.05 8.83
C HIS A 178 -10.81 -7.51 9.69
N TYR A 179 -9.78 -6.67 9.85
CA TYR A 179 -8.61 -7.00 10.65
C TYR A 179 -8.82 -6.86 12.16
N ALA A 180 -9.76 -6.02 12.61
CA ALA A 180 -10.19 -5.97 14.00
C ALA A 180 -10.84 -7.30 14.43
N GLN A 181 -11.72 -7.86 13.60
CA GLN A 181 -12.35 -9.17 13.85
C GLN A 181 -11.32 -10.31 13.92
N LYS A 182 -10.19 -10.19 13.22
CA LYS A 182 -9.08 -11.14 13.28
C LYS A 182 -8.15 -10.93 14.50
N GLY A 183 -8.32 -9.86 15.26
CA GLY A 183 -7.49 -9.55 16.42
C GLY A 183 -6.07 -9.08 16.09
N VAL A 184 -5.81 -8.71 14.84
CA VAL A 184 -4.47 -8.28 14.37
C VAL A 184 -4.35 -6.77 14.18
N LEU A 185 -5.45 -6.01 14.35
CA LEU A 185 -5.45 -4.56 14.23
C LEU A 185 -4.95 -3.89 15.52
N VAL A 186 -4.08 -2.91 15.35
CA VAL A 186 -3.65 -1.96 16.38
C VAL A 186 -3.81 -0.54 15.86
N GLU A 187 -4.40 0.32 16.68
CA GLU A 187 -4.53 1.75 16.38
C GLU A 187 -3.49 2.53 17.18
N ILE A 188 -2.73 3.37 16.50
CA ILE A 188 -1.70 4.23 17.11
C ILE A 188 -2.04 5.67 16.79
N GLU A 189 -2.27 6.46 17.84
CA GLU A 189 -2.59 7.87 17.74
C GLU A 189 -1.35 8.73 18.01
N GLY A 190 -1.20 9.79 17.22
CA GLY A 190 -0.13 10.78 17.43
C GLY A 190 -0.21 11.95 16.47
N MET A 191 0.38 13.06 16.90
CA MET A 191 0.44 14.30 16.14
C MET A 191 1.66 14.35 15.22
N SER A 192 2.70 13.57 15.52
CA SER A 192 3.96 13.55 14.76
C SER A 192 4.55 12.15 14.66
N SER A 193 5.51 11.98 13.76
CA SER A 193 6.29 10.75 13.65
C SER A 193 7.05 10.45 14.94
N ASP A 194 7.51 11.49 15.65
CA ASP A 194 8.25 11.35 16.90
C ASP A 194 7.39 10.79 18.04
N GLU A 195 6.07 11.06 18.02
CA GLU A 195 5.13 10.48 18.95
C GLU A 195 4.69 9.05 18.54
N ILE A 196 4.53 8.82 17.25
CA ILE A 196 4.04 7.55 16.70
C ILE A 196 5.12 6.47 16.74
N SER A 197 6.35 6.80 16.35
CA SER A 197 7.42 5.81 16.18
C SER A 197 7.74 5.04 17.47
N PRO A 198 7.88 5.67 18.65
CA PRO A 198 8.13 4.91 19.88
C PRO A 198 6.99 3.95 20.24
N LYS A 199 5.74 4.38 20.00
CA LYS A 199 4.56 3.53 20.25
C LYS A 199 4.53 2.32 19.30
N LEU A 200 4.90 2.55 18.04
CA LEU A 200 4.98 1.49 17.03
C LEU A 200 6.07 0.50 17.37
N PHE A 201 7.27 0.95 17.76
CA PHE A 201 8.36 0.08 18.17
C PHE A 201 8.01 -0.75 19.41
N ALA A 202 7.40 -0.13 20.41
CA ALA A 202 6.93 -0.86 21.60
C ALA A 202 5.90 -1.95 21.25
N GLU A 203 5.03 -1.71 20.28
CA GLU A 203 4.08 -2.72 19.81
C GLU A 203 4.78 -3.87 19.05
N PHE A 204 5.80 -3.57 18.25
CA PHE A 204 6.60 -4.60 17.60
C PHE A 204 7.37 -5.45 18.61
N GLU A 205 8.04 -4.82 19.59
CA GLU A 205 8.73 -5.54 20.66
C GLU A 205 7.78 -6.46 21.43
N ARG A 206 6.60 -5.96 21.78
CA ARG A 206 5.59 -6.74 22.50
C ARG A 206 5.10 -7.97 21.75
N ARG A 207 5.04 -7.92 20.40
CA ARG A 207 4.45 -8.98 19.57
C ARG A 207 5.46 -9.97 19.00
N PHE A 208 6.67 -9.51 18.72
CA PHE A 208 7.63 -10.26 17.92
C PHE A 208 8.98 -10.53 18.62
N VAL A 209 9.19 -9.94 19.78
CA VAL A 209 10.36 -10.15 20.63
C VAL A 209 9.96 -10.77 21.96
#